data_f85a02940c0cbb9294ff53d4668a267d
#
_entry.id   f85a02940c0cbb9294ff53d4668a267d
#
_cell.length_a   1.000
_cell.length_b   1.000
_cell.length_c   1.000
_cell.angle_alpha   90.00
_cell.angle_beta   90.00
_cell.angle_gamma   90.00
#
_symmetry.space_group_name_H-M   'P 1'
#
loop_
_entity.id
_entity.type
_entity.pdbx_description
1 polymer ?
#
loop_
_entity_poly.entity_id
_entity_poly.type
_entity_poly.pdbx_seq_one_letter_code
_entity_poly.pdbx_strand_id
1 'polypeptide(L)'
;MKLNLKIWRQESKNSKGEYVDYSVDNISEEASFLEMLDTLNESLVSENSVPVAFDHDCREGICGMCSLVINGEPHGPEKATTTCQLHMRHFKDGDTITIEPWRANAFPVIKDLAVDRSAFDKIMQSGGFVTARTGSAVDANEIPIPKEVADKAMDAAACIGCGACVAACPNASAMLFTGAKVSHLNSLPQGKAEKERRSVLMVQAMDQAGFGGCTNIGACESVC
;
A
#
# COMPACT_ATOMS: atom_id res chain seq x y z
N MET A 1 -12.47 -22.08 -9.97
CA MET A 1 -13.12 -22.16 -8.64
C MET A 1 -14.32 -21.24 -8.57
N LYS A 2 -15.27 -21.57 -7.69
CA LYS A 2 -16.40 -20.73 -7.31
C LYS A 2 -16.12 -20.10 -5.94
N LEU A 3 -16.40 -18.81 -5.77
CA LEU A 3 -16.14 -18.09 -4.54
C LEU A 3 -17.33 -17.23 -4.11
N ASN A 4 -17.51 -17.08 -2.82
CA ASN A 4 -18.47 -16.16 -2.22
C ASN A 4 -17.69 -14.95 -1.69
N LEU A 5 -18.07 -13.74 -2.09
CA LEU A 5 -17.37 -12.53 -1.73
C LEU A 5 -18.26 -11.65 -0.86
N LYS A 6 -17.76 -11.21 0.30
CA LYS A 6 -18.36 -10.17 1.13
C LYS A 6 -17.58 -8.88 0.96
N ILE A 7 -18.07 -8.00 0.12
CA ILE A 7 -17.36 -6.79 -0.26
C ILE A 7 -17.95 -5.58 0.44
N TRP A 8 -17.10 -4.77 1.05
CA TRP A 8 -17.51 -3.48 1.59
C TRP A 8 -17.92 -2.54 0.46
N ARG A 9 -19.15 -2.03 0.54
CA ARG A 9 -19.71 -1.05 -0.38
C ARG A 9 -20.01 0.24 0.35
N GLN A 10 -19.55 1.35 -0.20
CA GLN A 10 -19.76 2.68 0.36
C GLN A 10 -19.78 3.70 -0.77
N GLU A 11 -20.85 4.44 -0.93
CA GLU A 11 -21.04 5.36 -2.05
C GLU A 11 -20.08 6.55 -2.01
N SER A 12 -19.79 7.05 -0.80
CA SER A 12 -18.93 8.22 -0.61
C SER A 12 -18.35 8.27 0.81
N LYS A 13 -17.41 9.18 1.06
CA LYS A 13 -16.79 9.41 2.38
C LYS A 13 -17.83 9.58 3.51
N ASN A 14 -18.97 10.21 3.23
CA ASN A 14 -19.96 10.57 4.24
C ASN A 14 -21.15 9.60 4.28
N SER A 15 -21.21 8.62 3.37
CA SER A 15 -22.27 7.61 3.38
C SER A 15 -21.94 6.48 4.35
N LYS A 16 -22.98 5.82 4.85
CA LYS A 16 -22.82 4.59 5.63
C LYS A 16 -22.43 3.47 4.66
N GLY A 17 -21.35 2.75 4.95
CA GLY A 17 -20.99 1.55 4.22
C GLY A 17 -21.60 0.30 4.83
N GLU A 18 -21.69 -0.75 4.01
CA GLU A 18 -22.16 -2.07 4.41
C GLU A 18 -21.48 -3.17 3.59
N TYR A 19 -21.54 -4.40 4.07
CA TYR A 19 -21.11 -5.55 3.28
C TYR A 19 -22.22 -6.00 2.35
N VAL A 20 -21.84 -6.27 1.10
CA VAL A 20 -22.73 -6.84 0.08
C VAL A 20 -22.13 -8.17 -0.37
N ASP A 21 -22.98 -9.18 -0.46
CA ASP A 21 -22.61 -10.52 -0.88
C ASP A 21 -22.64 -10.64 -2.42
N TYR A 22 -21.59 -11.22 -2.98
CA TYR A 22 -21.44 -11.54 -4.40
C TYR A 22 -20.97 -12.98 -4.57
N SER A 23 -21.14 -13.53 -5.77
CA SER A 23 -20.60 -14.83 -6.15
C SER A 23 -19.88 -14.70 -7.48
N VAL A 24 -18.69 -15.30 -7.58
CA VAL A 24 -17.94 -15.41 -8.82
C VAL A 24 -17.68 -16.88 -9.13
N ASP A 25 -17.83 -17.26 -10.38
CA ASP A 25 -17.64 -18.61 -10.87
C ASP A 25 -16.50 -18.68 -11.89
N ASN A 26 -15.96 -19.88 -12.13
CA ASN A 26 -14.92 -20.14 -13.14
C ASN A 26 -13.62 -19.34 -12.97
N ILE A 27 -13.30 -18.91 -11.75
CA ILE A 27 -12.03 -18.23 -11.48
C ILE A 27 -10.89 -19.24 -11.54
N SER A 28 -9.85 -18.91 -12.33
CA SER A 28 -8.62 -19.69 -12.40
C SER A 28 -7.82 -19.56 -11.11
N GLU A 29 -7.19 -20.64 -10.66
CA GLU A 29 -6.24 -20.60 -9.53
C GLU A 29 -5.01 -19.75 -9.85
N GLU A 30 -4.65 -19.61 -11.13
CA GLU A 30 -3.53 -18.79 -11.59
C GLU A 30 -3.88 -17.32 -11.78
N ALA A 31 -5.16 -16.95 -11.76
CA ALA A 31 -5.57 -15.55 -11.80
C ALA A 31 -5.11 -14.82 -10.52
N SER A 32 -4.82 -13.53 -10.64
CA SER A 32 -4.61 -12.68 -9.49
C SER A 32 -5.94 -12.32 -8.80
N PHE A 33 -5.86 -11.92 -7.54
CA PHE A 33 -7.02 -11.42 -6.81
C PHE A 33 -7.64 -10.18 -7.49
N LEU A 34 -6.79 -9.36 -8.11
CA LEU A 34 -7.24 -8.19 -8.88
C LEU A 34 -8.05 -8.61 -10.12
N GLU A 35 -7.60 -9.63 -10.86
CA GLU A 35 -8.33 -10.17 -12.02
C GLU A 35 -9.66 -10.80 -11.61
N MET A 36 -9.74 -11.41 -10.44
CA MET A 36 -11.01 -11.90 -9.89
C MET A 36 -12.00 -10.74 -9.64
N LEU A 37 -11.53 -9.60 -9.12
CA LEU A 37 -12.36 -8.40 -8.97
C LEU A 37 -12.77 -7.79 -10.32
N ASP A 38 -11.87 -7.81 -11.31
CA ASP A 38 -12.21 -7.40 -12.69
C ASP A 38 -13.34 -8.30 -13.26
N THR A 39 -13.23 -9.62 -13.09
CA THR A 39 -14.26 -10.58 -13.54
C THR A 39 -15.62 -10.33 -12.86
N LEU A 40 -15.62 -10.04 -11.56
CA LEU A 40 -16.84 -9.63 -10.86
C LEU A 40 -17.44 -8.36 -11.48
N ASN A 41 -16.61 -7.35 -11.73
CA ASN A 41 -17.08 -6.09 -12.29
C ASN A 41 -17.61 -6.22 -13.72
N GLU A 42 -17.01 -7.07 -14.56
CA GLU A 42 -17.54 -7.39 -15.88
C GLU A 42 -18.94 -8.02 -15.80
N SER A 43 -19.15 -8.94 -14.85
CA SER A 43 -20.45 -9.54 -14.60
C SER A 43 -21.48 -8.48 -14.15
N LEU A 44 -21.12 -7.65 -13.18
CA LEU A 44 -22.00 -6.57 -12.68
C LEU A 44 -22.40 -5.59 -13.80
N VAL A 45 -21.44 -5.19 -14.64
CA VAL A 45 -21.72 -4.31 -15.79
C VAL A 45 -22.66 -4.97 -16.78
N SER A 46 -22.48 -6.26 -17.08
CA SER A 46 -23.37 -7.02 -17.98
C SER A 46 -24.81 -7.12 -17.47
N GLU A 47 -24.98 -7.10 -16.15
CA GLU A 47 -26.28 -7.12 -15.45
C GLU A 47 -26.87 -5.71 -15.22
N ASN A 48 -26.25 -4.65 -15.76
CA ASN A 48 -26.57 -3.25 -15.50
C ASN A 48 -26.52 -2.87 -14.00
N SER A 49 -25.70 -3.56 -13.24
CA SER A 49 -25.43 -3.27 -11.82
C SER A 49 -24.20 -2.38 -11.67
N VAL A 50 -24.11 -1.65 -10.54
CA VAL A 50 -23.01 -0.74 -10.27
C VAL A 50 -21.75 -1.53 -9.91
N PRO A 51 -20.64 -1.43 -10.67
CA PRO A 51 -19.41 -2.12 -10.36
C PRO A 51 -18.81 -1.68 -9.02
N VAL A 52 -17.96 -2.52 -8.45
CA VAL A 52 -17.19 -2.21 -7.23
C VAL A 52 -16.06 -1.28 -7.59
N ALA A 53 -15.93 -0.16 -6.88
CA ALA A 53 -14.81 0.74 -7.03
C ALA A 53 -13.59 0.22 -6.25
N PHE A 54 -12.47 0.04 -6.92
CA PHE A 54 -11.18 -0.29 -6.32
C PHE A 54 -10.04 0.31 -7.15
N ASP A 55 -8.92 0.58 -6.49
CA ASP A 55 -7.75 1.17 -7.16
C ASP A 55 -6.83 0.09 -7.74
N HIS A 56 -6.29 0.37 -8.90
CA HIS A 56 -5.22 -0.39 -9.54
C HIS A 56 -4.46 0.51 -10.51
N ASP A 57 -3.20 0.16 -10.81
CA ASP A 57 -2.39 0.89 -11.79
C ASP A 57 -1.38 -0.05 -12.48
N CYS A 58 -0.20 -0.30 -11.90
CA CYS A 58 0.88 -1.02 -12.56
C CYS A 58 0.58 -2.49 -12.90
N ARG A 59 -0.24 -3.18 -12.11
CA ARG A 59 -0.51 -4.64 -12.16
C ARG A 59 0.75 -5.53 -12.04
N GLU A 60 1.86 -4.96 -11.55
CA GLU A 60 3.17 -5.61 -11.43
C GLU A 60 3.71 -5.63 -9.98
N GLY A 61 2.88 -5.28 -8.99
CA GLY A 61 3.24 -5.31 -7.59
C GLY A 61 4.20 -4.21 -7.12
N ILE A 62 4.35 -3.11 -7.88
CA ILE A 62 5.35 -2.07 -7.61
C ILE A 62 4.78 -0.70 -7.23
N CYS A 63 3.51 -0.43 -7.51
CA CYS A 63 2.90 0.89 -7.23
C CYS A 63 2.15 0.96 -5.89
N GLY A 64 1.78 -0.17 -5.30
CA GLY A 64 1.06 -0.25 -4.03
C GLY A 64 -0.40 0.22 -4.07
N MET A 65 -0.98 0.52 -5.25
CA MET A 65 -2.34 1.09 -5.35
C MET A 65 -3.46 0.08 -5.08
N CYS A 66 -3.33 -1.16 -5.53
CA CYS A 66 -4.35 -2.20 -5.42
C CYS A 66 -4.37 -2.92 -4.05
N SER A 67 -4.08 -2.22 -2.98
CA SER A 67 -3.95 -2.79 -1.63
C SER A 67 -5.28 -2.82 -0.90
N LEU A 68 -5.64 -3.97 -0.32
CA LEU A 68 -6.90 -4.21 0.37
C LEU A 68 -6.70 -5.02 1.65
N VAL A 69 -7.70 -4.97 2.54
CA VAL A 69 -7.84 -5.93 3.65
C VAL A 69 -8.64 -7.12 3.15
N ILE A 70 -8.07 -8.30 3.26
CA ILE A 70 -8.69 -9.55 2.81
C ILE A 70 -8.78 -10.49 4.00
N ASN A 71 -9.98 -10.92 4.37
CA ASN A 71 -10.26 -11.75 5.55
C ASN A 71 -9.68 -11.14 6.85
N GLY A 72 -9.71 -9.81 6.97
CA GLY A 72 -9.21 -9.08 8.14
C GLY A 72 -7.70 -8.83 8.17
N GLU A 73 -6.95 -9.33 7.19
CA GLU A 73 -5.50 -9.16 7.10
C GLU A 73 -5.12 -8.21 5.95
N PRO A 74 -4.27 -7.21 6.19
CA PRO A 74 -3.69 -6.40 5.11
C PRO A 74 -2.93 -7.28 4.12
N HIS A 75 -3.26 -7.17 2.83
CA HIS A 75 -2.80 -8.04 1.74
C HIS A 75 -3.36 -9.48 1.74
N GLY A 76 -4.07 -9.93 2.78
CA GLY A 76 -4.57 -11.30 2.88
C GLY A 76 -3.48 -12.31 3.30
N PRO A 77 -3.50 -13.53 2.75
CA PRO A 77 -2.65 -14.63 3.23
C PRO A 77 -1.16 -14.48 2.93
N GLU A 78 -0.77 -13.58 2.04
CA GLU A 78 0.60 -13.37 1.59
C GLU A 78 1.15 -12.02 2.07
N LYS A 79 2.29 -12.05 2.76
CA LYS A 79 2.98 -10.82 3.20
C LYS A 79 3.55 -10.04 2.02
N ALA A 80 3.63 -8.73 2.17
CA ALA A 80 4.24 -7.82 1.19
C ALA A 80 3.71 -8.00 -0.24
N THR A 81 2.47 -8.48 -0.39
CA THR A 81 1.89 -8.87 -1.68
C THR A 81 0.59 -8.12 -1.93
N THR A 82 0.58 -7.23 -2.91
CA THR A 82 -0.65 -6.51 -3.31
C THR A 82 -1.58 -7.40 -4.13
N THR A 83 -2.85 -7.01 -4.28
CA THR A 83 -3.87 -7.87 -4.92
C THR A 83 -3.57 -8.28 -6.36
N CYS A 84 -2.78 -7.49 -7.09
CA CYS A 84 -2.35 -7.86 -8.45
C CYS A 84 -1.29 -8.97 -8.48
N GLN A 85 -0.71 -9.33 -7.34
CA GLN A 85 0.27 -10.41 -7.21
C GLN A 85 -0.19 -11.55 -6.30
N LEU A 86 -1.25 -11.33 -5.51
CA LEU A 86 -1.90 -12.38 -4.73
C LEU A 86 -2.72 -13.27 -5.68
N HIS A 87 -2.30 -14.53 -5.85
CA HIS A 87 -2.98 -15.47 -6.75
C HIS A 87 -4.11 -16.22 -6.05
N MET A 88 -5.14 -16.59 -6.83
CA MET A 88 -6.34 -17.24 -6.31
C MET A 88 -6.09 -18.63 -5.77
N ARG A 89 -4.97 -19.30 -6.11
CA ARG A 89 -4.57 -20.60 -5.53
C ARG A 89 -4.34 -20.57 -4.01
N HIS A 90 -4.27 -19.40 -3.39
CA HIS A 90 -4.23 -19.25 -1.93
C HIS A 90 -5.60 -19.43 -1.26
N PHE A 91 -6.67 -19.53 -2.05
CA PHE A 91 -8.04 -19.75 -1.62
C PHE A 91 -8.56 -21.09 -2.15
N LYS A 92 -9.65 -21.58 -1.57
CA LYS A 92 -10.26 -22.85 -1.95
C LYS A 92 -11.60 -22.64 -2.62
N ASP A 93 -11.99 -23.60 -3.45
CA ASP A 93 -13.32 -23.64 -4.04
C ASP A 93 -14.40 -23.62 -2.95
N GLY A 94 -15.36 -22.72 -3.09
CA GLY A 94 -16.43 -22.51 -2.11
C GLY A 94 -16.11 -21.56 -0.95
N ASP A 95 -14.87 -21.05 -0.86
CA ASP A 95 -14.49 -20.10 0.20
C ASP A 95 -15.37 -18.85 0.20
N THR A 96 -15.58 -18.30 1.38
CA THR A 96 -16.15 -16.95 1.57
C THR A 96 -15.04 -15.99 1.94
N ILE A 97 -14.83 -14.97 1.11
CA ILE A 97 -13.75 -14.00 1.24
C ILE A 97 -14.35 -12.64 1.60
N THR A 98 -13.89 -12.05 2.71
CA THR A 98 -14.26 -10.69 3.12
C THR A 98 -13.24 -9.70 2.57
N ILE A 99 -13.71 -8.63 1.92
CA ILE A 99 -12.88 -7.64 1.23
C ILE A 99 -13.25 -6.24 1.72
N GLU A 100 -12.26 -5.50 2.21
CA GLU A 100 -12.43 -4.19 2.83
C GLU A 100 -11.35 -3.21 2.34
N PRO A 101 -11.65 -1.88 2.35
CA PRO A 101 -10.64 -0.85 2.15
C PRO A 101 -9.72 -0.73 3.36
N TRP A 102 -8.60 0.01 3.22
CA TRP A 102 -7.85 0.46 4.40
C TRP A 102 -8.74 1.31 5.32
N ARG A 103 -8.82 0.96 6.60
CA ARG A 103 -9.65 1.65 7.60
C ARG A 103 -8.81 2.49 8.54
N ALA A 104 -8.13 3.50 8.03
CA ALA A 104 -7.40 4.49 8.81
C ALA A 104 -8.01 5.87 8.59
N ASN A 105 -8.06 6.72 9.62
CA ASN A 105 -8.55 8.10 9.47
C ASN A 105 -7.77 8.89 8.43
N ALA A 106 -6.47 8.60 8.28
CA ALA A 106 -5.62 9.23 7.28
C ALA A 106 -5.89 8.73 5.84
N PHE A 107 -6.66 7.64 5.68
CA PHE A 107 -7.08 7.06 4.41
C PHE A 107 -8.62 7.01 4.31
N PRO A 108 -9.29 8.17 4.22
CA PRO A 108 -10.74 8.18 4.12
C PRO A 108 -11.20 7.48 2.85
N VAL A 109 -12.31 6.72 2.95
CA VAL A 109 -12.90 6.04 1.80
C VAL A 109 -13.41 7.08 0.80
N ILE A 110 -13.01 6.95 -0.46
CA ILE A 110 -13.57 7.73 -1.58
C ILE A 110 -14.87 7.06 -2.03
N LYS A 111 -14.78 5.78 -2.38
CA LYS A 111 -15.90 4.93 -2.77
C LYS A 111 -15.52 3.45 -2.60
N ASP A 112 -16.40 2.64 -2.06
CA ASP A 112 -16.24 1.20 -1.88
C ASP A 112 -14.87 0.82 -1.28
N LEU A 113 -13.97 0.25 -2.07
CA LEU A 113 -12.63 -0.19 -1.67
C LEU A 113 -11.54 0.87 -1.94
N ALA A 114 -11.86 1.94 -2.67
CA ALA A 114 -10.93 3.01 -3.00
C ALA A 114 -10.82 4.02 -1.85
N VAL A 115 -9.61 4.38 -1.46
CA VAL A 115 -9.30 5.32 -0.36
C VAL A 115 -8.42 6.48 -0.83
N ASP A 116 -8.59 7.64 -0.20
CA ASP A 116 -7.71 8.79 -0.41
C ASP A 116 -6.36 8.57 0.29
N ARG A 117 -5.29 8.51 -0.49
CA ARG A 117 -3.92 8.30 -0.02
C ARG A 117 -3.06 9.55 -0.03
N SER A 118 -3.66 10.72 -0.27
CA SER A 118 -2.96 12.01 -0.32
C SER A 118 -2.17 12.34 0.97
N ALA A 119 -2.51 11.71 2.10
CA ALA A 119 -1.73 11.80 3.33
C ALA A 119 -0.29 11.28 3.17
N PHE A 120 -0.06 10.23 2.38
CA PHE A 120 1.28 9.76 2.04
C PHE A 120 2.02 10.74 1.12
N ASP A 121 1.32 11.33 0.15
CA ASP A 121 1.91 12.32 -0.74
C ASP A 121 2.41 13.54 0.02
N LYS A 122 1.67 14.01 1.03
CA LYS A 122 2.09 15.11 1.91
C LYS A 122 3.38 14.79 2.65
N ILE A 123 3.54 13.56 3.16
CA ILE A 123 4.79 13.12 3.79
C ILE A 123 5.92 13.14 2.76
N MET A 124 5.70 12.58 1.56
CA MET A 124 6.72 12.55 0.51
C MET A 124 7.11 13.95 0.02
N GLN A 125 6.16 14.86 -0.16
CA GLN A 125 6.41 16.25 -0.55
C GLN A 125 7.21 17.03 0.48
N SER A 126 7.15 16.66 1.76
CA SER A 126 7.87 17.37 2.83
C SER A 126 9.37 17.08 2.87
N GLY A 127 9.82 15.93 2.31
CA GLY A 127 11.24 15.57 2.38
C GLY A 127 11.64 14.31 1.60
N GLY A 128 10.71 13.61 0.97
CA GLY A 128 10.95 12.35 0.25
C GLY A 128 11.65 12.53 -1.12
N PHE A 129 12.51 13.53 -1.27
CA PHE A 129 13.18 13.89 -2.51
C PHE A 129 14.63 14.28 -2.25
N VAL A 130 15.41 14.45 -3.32
CA VAL A 130 16.77 14.99 -3.30
C VAL A 130 16.87 16.20 -4.23
N THR A 131 17.59 17.24 -3.79
CA THR A 131 17.87 18.46 -4.58
C THR A 131 19.32 18.57 -5.01
N ALA A 132 20.20 17.71 -4.47
CA ALA A 132 21.61 17.69 -4.87
C ALA A 132 21.73 17.32 -6.35
N ARG A 133 22.53 18.09 -7.09
CA ARG A 133 22.84 17.75 -8.48
C ARG A 133 23.70 16.48 -8.49
N THR A 134 23.26 15.49 -9.24
CA THR A 134 24.02 14.25 -9.40
C THR A 134 25.16 14.38 -10.41
N GLY A 135 25.15 15.41 -11.28
CA GLY A 135 26.23 15.72 -12.21
C GLY A 135 26.59 14.59 -13.17
N SER A 136 27.85 14.54 -13.55
CA SER A 136 28.44 13.42 -14.30
C SER A 136 28.71 12.24 -13.37
N ALA A 137 28.88 11.03 -13.95
CA ALA A 137 29.35 9.87 -13.21
C ALA A 137 30.68 10.19 -12.51
N VAL A 138 30.85 9.67 -11.30
CA VAL A 138 32.12 9.74 -10.57
C VAL A 138 33.18 8.86 -11.25
N ASP A 139 34.46 9.10 -10.94
CA ASP A 139 35.55 8.26 -11.44
C ASP A 139 35.36 6.80 -11.02
N ALA A 140 35.76 5.86 -11.89
CA ALA A 140 35.55 4.43 -11.70
C ALA A 140 36.10 3.85 -10.38
N ASN A 141 37.13 4.51 -9.82
CA ASN A 141 37.76 4.10 -8.56
C ASN A 141 37.21 4.86 -7.33
N GLU A 142 36.26 5.76 -7.51
CA GLU A 142 35.70 6.50 -6.41
C GLU A 142 34.57 5.69 -5.72
N ILE A 143 34.64 5.62 -4.40
CA ILE A 143 33.65 4.96 -3.57
C ILE A 143 32.97 6.03 -2.69
N PRO A 144 31.81 6.58 -3.12
CA PRO A 144 31.12 7.65 -2.39
C PRO A 144 30.62 7.23 -1.00
N ILE A 145 30.24 5.95 -0.84
CA ILE A 145 29.80 5.33 0.42
C ILE A 145 30.20 3.85 0.46
N PRO A 146 30.37 3.26 1.68
CA PRO A 146 30.57 1.82 1.82
C PRO A 146 29.39 1.01 1.25
N LYS A 147 29.68 -0.15 0.64
CA LYS A 147 28.66 -1.04 0.06
C LYS A 147 27.57 -1.40 1.06
N GLU A 148 27.92 -1.74 2.29
CA GLU A 148 26.95 -2.10 3.34
C GLU A 148 25.92 -0.98 3.64
N VAL A 149 26.35 0.28 3.54
CA VAL A 149 25.45 1.43 3.70
C VAL A 149 24.55 1.58 2.48
N ALA A 150 25.09 1.35 1.28
CA ALA A 150 24.28 1.36 0.05
C ALA A 150 23.24 0.24 0.05
N ASP A 151 23.61 -0.97 0.45
CA ASP A 151 22.70 -2.11 0.54
C ASP A 151 21.53 -1.80 1.49
N LYS A 152 21.81 -1.31 2.70
CA LYS A 152 20.76 -0.87 3.65
C LYS A 152 19.87 0.24 3.10
N ALA A 153 20.43 1.17 2.33
CA ALA A 153 19.65 2.21 1.67
C ALA A 153 18.70 1.62 0.63
N MET A 154 19.17 0.65 -0.16
CA MET A 154 18.37 -0.02 -1.19
C MET A 154 17.29 -0.93 -0.58
N ASP A 155 17.58 -1.63 0.52
CA ASP A 155 16.58 -2.39 1.28
C ASP A 155 15.43 -1.48 1.74
N ALA A 156 15.75 -0.31 2.27
CA ALA A 156 14.74 0.68 2.66
C ALA A 156 13.97 1.27 1.45
N ALA A 157 14.59 1.29 0.25
CA ALA A 157 13.95 1.73 -0.98
C ALA A 157 12.91 0.75 -1.52
N ALA A 158 12.87 -0.49 -1.04
CA ALA A 158 11.89 -1.50 -1.43
C ALA A 158 10.44 -1.11 -1.05
N CYS A 159 10.24 -0.12 -0.18
CA CYS A 159 8.91 0.37 0.18
C CYS A 159 8.19 0.96 -1.04
N ILE A 160 7.08 0.32 -1.43
CA ILE A 160 6.21 0.75 -2.54
C ILE A 160 5.06 1.68 -2.10
N GLY A 161 5.01 2.06 -0.83
CA GLY A 161 3.96 2.93 -0.30
C GLY A 161 2.57 2.31 -0.30
N CYS A 162 2.43 1.00 -0.17
CA CYS A 162 1.14 0.30 -0.24
C CYS A 162 0.16 0.64 0.88
N GLY A 163 0.64 1.06 2.07
CA GLY A 163 -0.21 1.42 3.20
C GLY A 163 -0.56 0.27 4.15
N ALA A 164 -0.12 -0.97 3.88
CA ALA A 164 -0.40 -2.11 4.75
C ALA A 164 0.10 -1.93 6.18
N CYS A 165 1.26 -1.29 6.34
CA CYS A 165 1.83 -0.96 7.66
C CYS A 165 0.89 -0.07 8.50
N VAL A 166 0.18 0.87 7.87
CA VAL A 166 -0.82 1.72 8.53
C VAL A 166 -2.06 0.90 8.87
N ALA A 167 -2.53 0.09 7.92
CA ALA A 167 -3.73 -0.74 8.09
C ALA A 167 -3.56 -1.80 9.19
N ALA A 168 -2.38 -2.40 9.32
CA ALA A 168 -2.07 -3.38 10.35
C ALA A 168 -1.85 -2.75 11.75
N CYS A 169 -1.47 -1.47 11.80
CA CYS A 169 -1.12 -0.82 13.06
C CYS A 169 -2.37 -0.44 13.85
N PRO A 170 -2.52 -0.86 15.13
CA PRO A 170 -3.64 -0.45 15.97
C PRO A 170 -3.78 1.06 16.12
N ASN A 171 -2.68 1.79 16.00
CA ASN A 171 -2.65 3.25 16.06
C ASN A 171 -2.73 3.91 14.67
N ALA A 172 -2.82 3.12 13.59
CA ALA A 172 -2.72 3.62 12.21
C ALA A 172 -1.49 4.52 11.98
N SER A 173 -0.33 4.13 12.50
CA SER A 173 0.92 4.89 12.37
C SER A 173 1.57 4.67 11.00
N ALA A 174 2.06 5.75 10.39
CA ALA A 174 2.84 5.72 9.15
C ALA A 174 4.37 5.70 9.40
N MET A 175 4.80 5.37 10.63
CA MET A 175 6.23 5.43 10.99
C MET A 175 7.10 4.54 10.11
N LEU A 176 6.66 3.31 9.77
CA LEU A 176 7.43 2.42 8.90
C LEU A 176 7.60 3.01 7.49
N PHE A 177 6.54 3.55 6.91
CA PHE A 177 6.58 4.23 5.61
C PHE A 177 7.53 5.44 5.62
N THR A 178 7.38 6.32 6.61
CA THR A 178 8.21 7.52 6.79
C THR A 178 9.66 7.14 7.04
N GLY A 179 9.90 6.19 7.95
CA GLY A 179 11.23 5.70 8.31
C GLY A 179 11.96 5.04 7.15
N ALA A 180 11.27 4.27 6.32
CA ALA A 180 11.83 3.66 5.11
C ALA A 180 12.40 4.74 4.16
N LYS A 181 11.65 5.80 3.87
CA LYS A 181 12.12 6.87 2.99
C LYS A 181 13.23 7.72 3.61
N VAL A 182 13.14 8.02 4.89
CA VAL A 182 14.20 8.73 5.63
C VAL A 182 15.49 7.90 5.64
N SER A 183 15.41 6.61 5.93
CA SER A 183 16.56 5.70 5.94
C SER A 183 17.19 5.59 4.56
N HIS A 184 16.36 5.36 3.53
CA HIS A 184 16.79 5.30 2.13
C HIS A 184 17.62 6.53 1.75
N LEU A 185 17.03 7.72 1.81
CA LEU A 185 17.67 8.94 1.30
C LEU A 185 18.83 9.44 2.19
N ASN A 186 18.71 9.28 3.52
CA ASN A 186 19.75 9.75 4.42
C ASN A 186 21.03 8.88 4.36
N SER A 187 20.93 7.66 3.92
CA SER A 187 22.07 6.75 3.74
C SER A 187 22.78 6.93 2.40
N LEU A 188 22.14 7.58 1.43
CA LEU A 188 22.73 7.84 0.10
C LEU A 188 23.47 9.20 0.05
N PRO A 189 24.56 9.31 -0.74
CA PRO A 189 25.29 10.57 -0.89
C PRO A 189 24.38 11.72 -1.35
N GLN A 190 23.49 11.45 -2.31
CA GLN A 190 22.57 12.44 -2.89
C GLN A 190 21.57 12.99 -1.87
N GLY A 191 21.23 12.20 -0.86
CA GLY A 191 20.28 12.60 0.18
C GLY A 191 20.90 13.37 1.35
N LYS A 192 22.23 13.48 1.43
CA LYS A 192 22.90 14.10 2.59
C LYS A 192 22.61 15.59 2.75
N ALA A 193 22.42 16.31 1.65
CA ALA A 193 22.17 17.75 1.69
C ALA A 193 20.93 18.11 2.54
N GLU A 194 19.88 17.29 2.47
CA GLU A 194 18.62 17.53 3.20
C GLU A 194 18.46 16.62 4.43
N LYS A 195 19.45 15.84 4.82
CA LYS A 195 19.34 14.76 5.82
C LYS A 195 18.63 15.17 7.10
N GLU A 196 19.08 16.22 7.75
CA GLU A 196 18.53 16.71 9.02
C GLU A 196 17.13 17.27 8.84
N ARG A 197 16.97 18.15 7.84
CA ARG A 197 15.70 18.79 7.53
C ARG A 197 14.64 17.76 7.13
N ARG A 198 15.00 16.79 6.28
CA ARG A 198 14.12 15.70 5.83
C ARG A 198 13.51 14.96 7.02
N SER A 199 14.33 14.51 7.96
CA SER A 199 13.89 13.72 9.11
C SER A 199 12.84 14.46 9.92
N VAL A 200 13.08 15.74 10.22
CA VAL A 200 12.15 16.55 11.00
C VAL A 200 10.86 16.83 10.22
N LEU A 201 10.96 17.28 8.97
CA LEU A 201 9.78 17.67 8.19
C LEU A 201 8.87 16.49 7.85
N MET A 202 9.44 15.33 7.52
CA MET A 202 8.63 14.15 7.19
C MET A 202 7.90 13.61 8.43
N VAL A 203 8.51 13.63 9.61
CA VAL A 203 7.83 13.25 10.86
C VAL A 203 6.73 14.26 11.20
N GLN A 204 7.00 15.56 11.11
CA GLN A 204 5.99 16.60 11.31
C GLN A 204 4.81 16.46 10.34
N ALA A 205 5.09 16.22 9.06
CA ALA A 205 4.05 16.02 8.07
C ALA A 205 3.20 14.76 8.36
N MET A 206 3.84 13.68 8.83
CA MET A 206 3.14 12.46 9.26
C MET A 206 2.18 12.76 10.41
N ASP A 207 2.64 13.47 11.45
CA ASP A 207 1.81 13.83 12.60
C ASP A 207 0.64 14.72 12.20
N GLN A 208 0.87 15.68 11.28
CA GLN A 208 -0.17 16.58 10.78
C GLN A 208 -1.16 15.93 9.81
N ALA A 209 -0.77 14.85 9.15
CA ALA A 209 -1.60 14.15 8.16
C ALA A 209 -2.66 13.21 8.78
N GLY A 210 -2.73 13.14 10.12
CA GLY A 210 -3.75 12.37 10.84
C GLY A 210 -3.39 10.92 11.10
N PHE A 211 -2.10 10.55 10.98
CA PHE A 211 -1.61 9.25 11.41
C PHE A 211 -1.39 9.21 12.93
N GLY A 212 -1.62 8.05 13.53
CA GLY A 212 -1.38 7.85 14.95
C GLY A 212 0.10 7.67 15.30
N GLY A 213 0.44 7.89 16.57
CA GLY A 213 1.80 7.73 17.09
C GLY A 213 2.25 6.27 17.13
N CYS A 214 3.52 6.02 16.81
CA CYS A 214 4.10 4.69 16.92
C CYS A 214 4.36 4.35 18.39
N THR A 215 3.89 3.19 18.83
CA THR A 215 4.11 2.61 20.17
C THR A 215 4.95 1.33 20.15
N ASN A 216 5.66 1.07 19.05
CA ASN A 216 6.56 -0.07 18.88
C ASN A 216 5.88 -1.46 19.01
N ILE A 217 4.62 -1.60 18.61
CA ILE A 217 3.91 -2.87 18.64
C ILE A 217 4.47 -3.87 17.61
N GLY A 218 5.03 -3.37 16.49
CA GLY A 218 5.62 -4.20 15.44
C GLY A 218 4.63 -4.85 14.46
N ALA A 219 3.32 -4.58 14.56
CA ALA A 219 2.31 -5.15 13.65
C ALA A 219 2.58 -4.82 12.17
N CYS A 220 3.20 -3.68 11.88
CA CYS A 220 3.59 -3.29 10.53
C CYS A 220 4.61 -4.23 9.89
N GLU A 221 5.52 -4.82 10.69
CA GLU A 221 6.55 -5.76 10.21
C GLU A 221 5.96 -7.13 9.87
N SER A 222 4.79 -7.46 10.42
CA SER A 222 4.14 -8.74 10.15
C SER A 222 3.51 -8.80 8.76
N VAL A 223 3.22 -7.66 8.14
CA VAL A 223 2.51 -7.55 6.84
C VAL A 223 3.38 -6.97 5.72
N CYS A 224 4.59 -6.52 6.04
CA CYS A 224 5.53 -5.91 5.09
C CYS A 224 6.65 -6.86 4.69
#